data_7676b692b3c31ed44ba051bf3c168140
#
_entry.id   7676b692b3c31ed44ba051bf3c168140
#
_cell.length_a   1.000
_cell.length_b   1.000
_cell.length_c   1.000
_cell.angle_alpha   90.00
_cell.angle_beta   90.00
_cell.angle_gamma   90.00
#
_symmetry.space_group_name_H-M   'P 1'
#
loop_
_entity.id
_entity.type
_entity.pdbx_description
1 polymer ?
#
loop_
_entity_poly.entity_id
_entity_poly.type
_entity_poly.pdbx_seq_one_letter_code
_entity_poly.pdbx_strand_id
1 'polypeptide(L)'
;MAVTGGVVGHRLHSAGRALEFPAEDRSRLAELRARYPERESAVLPALWLAQKRWGFISQEAVAAVARELELVENDVAAVATFYTMFHLEPVGRHVLQVCCTISCSLLGADALVEHLKRRLGIELGQTTPDGRFTLKKVECLASCGTGPVLQVNDRQFHECLDLEAVDRLLDALE
;
A
#
# COMPACT_ATOMS: atom_id res chain seq x y z
N MET A 1 8.72 -27.65 -11.95
CA MET A 1 7.91 -26.44 -11.78
C MET A 1 8.88 -25.31 -11.52
N ALA A 2 9.10 -24.44 -12.51
CA ALA A 2 10.04 -23.33 -12.40
C ALA A 2 9.34 -22.17 -11.68
N VAL A 3 9.84 -21.83 -10.50
CA VAL A 3 9.48 -20.59 -9.80
C VAL A 3 10.15 -19.45 -10.56
N THR A 4 9.43 -18.86 -11.51
CA THR A 4 9.85 -17.60 -12.11
C THR A 4 9.54 -16.47 -11.12
N GLY A 5 10.38 -16.37 -10.10
CA GLY A 5 10.49 -15.18 -9.27
C GLY A 5 11.12 -14.07 -10.09
N GLY A 6 10.31 -13.39 -10.89
CA GLY A 6 10.72 -12.12 -11.48
C GLY A 6 10.98 -11.17 -10.33
N VAL A 7 12.22 -10.70 -10.19
CA VAL A 7 12.54 -9.53 -9.39
C VAL A 7 11.74 -8.40 -10.00
N VAL A 8 10.60 -8.08 -9.41
CA VAL A 8 9.84 -6.88 -9.75
C VAL A 8 10.71 -5.72 -9.31
N GLY A 9 11.45 -5.14 -10.25
CA GLY A 9 12.21 -3.93 -10.00
C GLY A 9 11.23 -2.88 -9.48
N HIS A 10 11.40 -2.46 -8.24
CA HIS A 10 10.60 -1.41 -7.60
C HIS A 10 10.88 -0.06 -8.31
N ARG A 11 10.26 0.12 -9.45
CA ARG A 11 10.39 1.35 -10.23
C ARG A 11 9.28 2.30 -9.81
N LEU A 12 9.66 3.46 -9.29
CA LEU A 12 8.73 4.53 -9.01
C LEU A 12 8.07 5.00 -10.32
N HIS A 13 6.76 5.06 -10.35
CA HIS A 13 6.01 5.66 -11.44
C HIS A 13 6.17 7.18 -11.43
N SER A 14 6.07 7.81 -12.60
CA SER A 14 6.00 9.27 -12.70
C SER A 14 4.56 9.75 -12.56
N ALA A 15 4.35 10.85 -11.85
CA ALA A 15 3.07 11.56 -11.80
C ALA A 15 2.87 12.47 -13.03
N GLY A 16 3.89 12.61 -13.89
CA GLY A 16 3.85 13.40 -15.11
C GLY A 16 3.87 14.92 -14.89
N ARG A 17 3.95 15.39 -13.64
CA ARG A 17 4.02 16.81 -13.27
C ARG A 17 4.74 16.98 -11.94
N ALA A 18 5.40 18.15 -11.75
CA ALA A 18 5.97 18.50 -10.46
C ALA A 18 4.86 18.53 -9.37
N LEU A 19 5.18 17.97 -8.20
CA LEU A 19 4.29 17.95 -7.05
C LEU A 19 4.83 18.90 -5.97
N GLU A 20 3.91 19.63 -5.33
CA GLU A 20 4.19 20.50 -4.20
C GLU A 20 3.16 20.28 -3.11
N PHE A 21 3.62 20.27 -1.89
CA PHE A 21 2.72 20.25 -0.74
C PHE A 21 2.02 21.61 -0.56
N PRO A 22 0.71 21.63 -0.34
CA PRO A 22 0.02 22.85 0.03
C PRO A 22 0.51 23.37 1.40
N ALA A 23 0.23 24.62 1.71
CA ALA A 23 0.71 25.28 2.94
C ALA A 23 0.35 24.52 4.23
N GLU A 24 -0.85 23.93 4.29
CA GLU A 24 -1.31 23.13 5.42
C GLU A 24 -0.41 21.89 5.64
N ASP A 25 -0.09 21.15 4.56
CA ASP A 25 0.76 19.96 4.64
C ASP A 25 2.21 20.35 4.95
N ARG A 26 2.71 21.48 4.45
CA ARG A 26 4.05 22.00 4.80
C ARG A 26 4.16 22.31 6.27
N SER A 27 3.15 22.96 6.86
CA SER A 27 3.10 23.20 8.32
C SER A 27 3.18 21.91 9.09
N ARG A 28 2.43 20.89 8.68
CA ARG A 28 2.45 19.56 9.30
C ARG A 28 3.79 18.85 9.13
N LEU A 29 4.44 18.98 7.97
CA LEU A 29 5.79 18.42 7.74
C LEU A 29 6.83 19.12 8.62
N ALA A 30 6.74 20.43 8.80
CA ALA A 30 7.60 21.17 9.72
C ALA A 30 7.43 20.70 11.17
N GLU A 31 6.19 20.50 11.62
CA GLU A 31 5.91 19.93 12.95
C GLU A 31 6.46 18.51 13.10
N LEU A 32 6.30 17.66 12.07
CA LEU A 32 6.84 16.30 12.06
C LEU A 32 8.37 16.33 12.17
N ARG A 33 9.02 17.16 11.36
CA ARG A 33 10.48 17.31 11.39
C ARG A 33 10.99 17.77 12.77
N ALA A 34 10.29 18.68 13.43
CA ALA A 34 10.65 19.18 14.75
C ALA A 34 10.56 18.13 15.89
N ARG A 35 9.86 17.01 15.66
CA ARG A 35 9.73 15.92 16.65
C ARG A 35 10.93 15.00 16.72
N TYR A 36 11.78 15.02 15.70
CA TYR A 36 12.90 14.09 15.57
C TYR A 36 14.23 14.82 15.58
N PRO A 37 15.24 14.28 16.27
CA PRO A 37 16.60 14.84 16.23
C PRO A 37 17.19 14.81 14.82
N GLU A 38 16.98 13.70 14.10
CA GLU A 38 17.49 13.50 12.75
C GLU A 38 16.37 13.66 11.72
N ARG A 39 16.71 14.29 10.59
CA ARG A 39 15.74 14.57 9.51
C ARG A 39 15.20 13.30 8.88
N GLU A 40 16.06 12.30 8.74
CA GLU A 40 15.75 10.98 8.14
C GLU A 40 14.61 10.28 8.90
N SER A 41 14.51 10.48 10.20
CA SER A 41 13.44 9.90 11.02
C SER A 41 12.05 10.43 10.67
N ALA A 42 11.96 11.58 10.01
CA ALA A 42 10.71 12.15 9.55
C ALA A 42 10.26 11.62 8.17
N VAL A 43 11.08 10.82 7.47
CA VAL A 43 10.77 10.34 6.11
C VAL A 43 9.51 9.47 6.08
N LEU A 44 9.39 8.50 6.99
CA LEU A 44 8.21 7.61 7.06
C LEU A 44 6.89 8.39 7.21
N PRO A 45 6.72 9.26 8.22
CA PRO A 45 5.49 10.03 8.37
C PRO A 45 5.27 11.04 7.23
N ALA A 46 6.33 11.56 6.60
CA ALA A 46 6.23 12.43 5.44
C ALA A 46 5.73 11.67 4.19
N LEU A 47 6.20 10.44 3.97
CA LEU A 47 5.72 9.57 2.90
C LEU A 47 4.25 9.18 3.11
N TRP A 48 3.82 8.94 4.35
CA TRP A 48 2.40 8.72 4.65
C TRP A 48 1.53 9.93 4.30
N LEU A 49 2.02 11.14 4.58
CA LEU A 49 1.32 12.37 4.19
C LEU A 49 1.25 12.51 2.67
N ALA A 50 2.36 12.22 1.99
CA ALA A 50 2.44 12.21 0.52
C ALA A 50 1.47 11.19 -0.10
N GLN A 51 1.46 9.94 0.38
CA GLN A 51 0.55 8.92 -0.10
C GLN A 51 -0.93 9.29 0.11
N LYS A 52 -1.26 9.85 1.27
CA LYS A 52 -2.60 10.34 1.54
C LYS A 52 -3.02 11.47 0.59
N ARG A 53 -2.07 12.34 0.21
CA ARG A 53 -2.33 13.50 -0.66
C ARG A 53 -2.48 13.10 -2.13
N TRP A 54 -1.62 12.21 -2.62
CA TRP A 54 -1.49 11.91 -4.04
C TRP A 54 -1.92 10.49 -4.43
N GLY A 55 -2.27 9.66 -3.45
CA GLY A 55 -2.73 8.28 -3.66
C GLY A 55 -1.61 7.26 -3.78
N PHE A 56 -0.44 7.66 -4.25
CA PHE A 56 0.76 6.80 -4.37
C PHE A 56 2.04 7.64 -4.32
N ILE A 57 3.16 6.97 -4.13
CA ILE A 57 4.49 7.60 -4.07
C ILE A 57 5.14 7.53 -5.45
N SER A 58 5.02 8.61 -6.21
CA SER A 58 5.70 8.80 -7.49
C SER A 58 7.13 9.34 -7.32
N GLN A 59 7.90 9.41 -8.42
CA GLN A 59 9.21 10.08 -8.42
C GLN A 59 9.09 11.53 -7.95
N GLU A 60 8.07 12.23 -8.40
CA GLU A 60 7.82 13.62 -8.04
C GLU A 60 7.35 13.78 -6.58
N ALA A 61 6.66 12.76 -6.03
CA ALA A 61 6.32 12.71 -4.61
C ALA A 61 7.57 12.55 -3.74
N VAL A 62 8.50 11.68 -4.15
CA VAL A 62 9.82 11.53 -3.51
C VAL A 62 10.58 12.85 -3.53
N ALA A 63 10.66 13.51 -4.69
CA ALA A 63 11.33 14.81 -4.82
C ALA A 63 10.69 15.88 -3.94
N ALA A 64 9.35 15.90 -3.83
CA ALA A 64 8.63 16.83 -2.95
C ALA A 64 8.94 16.58 -1.48
N VAL A 65 8.93 15.32 -1.01
CA VAL A 65 9.29 14.96 0.36
C VAL A 65 10.74 15.30 0.67
N ALA A 66 11.67 14.95 -0.23
CA ALA A 66 13.09 15.23 -0.07
C ALA A 66 13.36 16.74 0.09
N ARG A 67 12.72 17.56 -0.72
CA ARG A 67 12.81 19.03 -0.65
C ARG A 67 12.33 19.59 0.69
N GLU A 68 11.18 19.15 1.18
CA GLU A 68 10.61 19.63 2.44
C GLU A 68 11.42 19.18 3.66
N LEU A 69 12.07 18.03 3.60
CA LEU A 69 12.92 17.52 4.68
C LEU A 69 14.40 17.91 4.52
N GLU A 70 14.78 18.57 3.42
CA GLU A 70 16.16 18.90 3.05
C GLU A 70 17.07 17.67 3.02
N LEU A 71 16.58 16.60 2.39
CA LEU A 71 17.26 15.31 2.19
C LEU A 71 17.57 15.06 0.72
N VAL A 72 18.42 14.08 0.44
CA VAL A 72 18.66 13.58 -0.91
C VAL A 72 17.49 12.70 -1.35
N GLU A 73 17.02 12.87 -2.59
CA GLU A 73 15.89 12.08 -3.13
C GLU A 73 16.11 10.57 -3.03
N ASN A 74 17.36 10.13 -3.21
CA ASN A 74 17.71 8.72 -3.16
C ASN A 74 17.45 8.09 -1.78
N ASP A 75 17.68 8.83 -0.70
CA ASP A 75 17.43 8.35 0.67
C ASP A 75 15.93 8.21 0.93
N VAL A 76 15.12 9.16 0.45
CA VAL A 76 13.66 9.08 0.51
C VAL A 76 13.13 7.93 -0.35
N ALA A 77 13.67 7.76 -1.56
CA ALA A 77 13.31 6.65 -2.45
C ALA A 77 13.64 5.29 -1.84
N ALA A 78 14.78 5.16 -1.16
CA ALA A 78 15.17 3.93 -0.47
C ALA A 78 14.14 3.53 0.60
N VAL A 79 13.64 4.48 1.38
CA VAL A 79 12.58 4.23 2.37
C VAL A 79 11.25 3.87 1.68
N ALA A 80 10.85 4.61 0.65
CA ALA A 80 9.61 4.36 -0.07
C ALA A 80 9.57 2.97 -0.72
N THR A 81 10.71 2.51 -1.27
CA THR A 81 10.80 1.19 -1.93
C THR A 81 11.02 0.04 -0.95
N PHE A 82 11.53 0.30 0.24
CA PHE A 82 11.74 -0.72 1.27
C PHE A 82 10.44 -1.11 1.97
N TYR A 83 9.59 -0.16 2.30
CA TYR A 83 8.37 -0.41 3.06
C TYR A 83 7.18 -0.71 2.15
N THR A 84 6.62 -1.91 2.25
CA THR A 84 5.55 -2.45 1.38
C THR A 84 4.19 -1.74 1.51
N MET A 85 3.98 -0.94 2.57
CA MET A 85 2.78 -0.13 2.73
C MET A 85 2.76 1.11 1.82
N PHE A 86 3.87 1.47 1.21
CA PHE A 86 3.87 2.54 0.21
C PHE A 86 3.54 1.99 -1.18
N HIS A 87 2.57 2.60 -1.83
CA HIS A 87 2.17 2.28 -3.18
C HIS A 87 3.06 3.05 -4.15
N LEU A 88 3.85 2.36 -4.96
CA LEU A 88 4.78 2.97 -5.93
C LEU A 88 4.14 3.22 -7.30
N GLU A 89 2.90 2.80 -7.46
CA GLU A 89 2.06 2.95 -8.64
C GLU A 89 0.62 3.30 -8.24
N PRO A 90 -0.19 3.84 -9.13
CA PRO A 90 -1.59 4.12 -8.85
C PRO A 90 -2.32 2.85 -8.40
N VAL A 91 -3.11 2.97 -7.34
CA VAL A 91 -3.96 1.90 -6.81
C VAL A 91 -5.42 2.32 -6.81
N GLY A 92 -6.31 1.35 -6.68
CA GLY A 92 -7.75 1.59 -6.54
C GLY A 92 -8.11 2.26 -5.21
N ARG A 93 -9.36 2.71 -5.11
CA ARG A 93 -9.92 3.31 -3.90
C ARG A 93 -9.79 2.37 -2.69
N HIS A 94 -9.94 1.07 -2.92
CA HIS A 94 -9.84 0.02 -1.90
C HIS A 94 -8.72 -0.95 -2.28
N VAL A 95 -7.64 -0.93 -1.52
CA VAL A 95 -6.55 -1.89 -1.64
C VAL A 95 -6.85 -3.07 -0.73
N LEU A 96 -7.15 -4.22 -1.35
CA LEU A 96 -7.46 -5.47 -0.67
C LEU A 96 -6.17 -6.27 -0.47
N GLN A 97 -5.73 -6.42 0.76
CA GLN A 97 -4.47 -7.04 1.13
C GLN A 97 -4.75 -8.35 1.87
N VAL A 98 -4.61 -9.48 1.18
CA VAL A 98 -4.84 -10.81 1.76
C VAL A 98 -3.56 -11.34 2.38
N CYS A 99 -3.60 -11.64 3.67
CA CYS A 99 -2.49 -12.32 4.37
C CYS A 99 -2.34 -13.75 3.85
N CYS A 100 -1.13 -14.11 3.44
CA CYS A 100 -0.82 -15.42 2.87
C CYS A 100 0.31 -16.14 3.58
N THR A 101 0.57 -15.82 4.84
CA THR A 101 1.51 -16.58 5.67
C THR A 101 0.84 -17.83 6.25
N ILE A 102 1.64 -18.72 6.80
CA ILE A 102 1.32 -20.12 7.05
C ILE A 102 -0.06 -20.35 7.72
N SER A 103 -0.41 -19.61 8.76
CA SER A 103 -1.71 -19.77 9.46
C SER A 103 -2.89 -19.44 8.54
N CYS A 104 -2.83 -18.30 7.84
CA CYS A 104 -3.88 -17.89 6.91
C CYS A 104 -3.96 -18.83 5.71
N SER A 105 -2.83 -19.29 5.16
CA SER A 105 -2.80 -20.25 4.06
C SER A 105 -3.45 -21.59 4.45
N LEU A 106 -3.13 -22.12 5.64
CA LEU A 106 -3.77 -23.34 6.17
C LEU A 106 -5.28 -23.18 6.41
N LEU A 107 -5.73 -21.96 6.70
CA LEU A 107 -7.14 -21.61 6.93
C LEU A 107 -7.86 -21.19 5.65
N GLY A 108 -7.25 -21.32 4.47
CA GLY A 108 -7.90 -21.11 3.18
C GLY A 108 -7.66 -19.77 2.50
N ALA A 109 -6.61 -19.01 2.88
CA ALA A 109 -6.30 -17.72 2.25
C ALA A 109 -6.04 -17.83 0.74
N ASP A 110 -5.46 -18.92 0.27
CA ASP A 110 -5.25 -19.14 -1.17
C ASP A 110 -6.57 -19.30 -1.93
N ALA A 111 -7.55 -20.01 -1.35
CA ALA A 111 -8.90 -20.10 -1.91
C ALA A 111 -9.61 -18.74 -1.94
N LEU A 112 -9.40 -17.92 -0.89
CA LEU A 112 -9.91 -16.55 -0.81
C LEU A 112 -9.33 -15.67 -1.91
N VAL A 113 -8.01 -15.74 -2.15
CA VAL A 113 -7.34 -15.02 -3.25
C VAL A 113 -7.91 -15.41 -4.61
N GLU A 114 -8.04 -16.71 -4.89
CA GLU A 114 -8.59 -17.17 -6.17
C GLU A 114 -10.08 -16.79 -6.34
N HIS A 115 -10.84 -16.74 -5.26
CA HIS A 115 -12.22 -16.22 -5.30
C HIS A 115 -12.23 -14.72 -5.64
N LEU A 116 -11.44 -13.92 -4.98
CA LEU A 116 -11.32 -12.49 -5.24
C LEU A 116 -10.88 -12.18 -6.67
N LYS A 117 -9.90 -12.91 -7.21
CA LYS A 117 -9.49 -12.79 -8.62
C LYS A 117 -10.66 -13.00 -9.57
N ARG A 118 -11.43 -14.07 -9.38
CA ARG A 118 -12.61 -14.36 -10.22
C ARG A 118 -13.72 -13.30 -10.06
N ARG A 119 -14.00 -12.89 -8.82
CA ARG A 119 -15.08 -11.94 -8.50
C ARG A 119 -14.81 -10.54 -9.02
N LEU A 120 -13.52 -10.10 -9.00
CA LEU A 120 -13.09 -8.79 -9.45
C LEU A 120 -12.63 -8.76 -10.92
N GLY A 121 -12.37 -9.92 -11.52
CA GLY A 121 -11.85 -10.02 -12.88
C GLY A 121 -10.43 -9.48 -13.06
N ILE A 122 -9.59 -9.56 -12.01
CA ILE A 122 -8.21 -9.05 -12.01
C ILE A 122 -7.25 -10.07 -11.41
N GLU A 123 -5.98 -9.93 -11.75
CA GLU A 123 -4.87 -10.68 -11.14
C GLU A 123 -4.26 -9.92 -9.95
N LEU A 124 -3.39 -10.61 -9.20
CA LEU A 124 -2.63 -9.97 -8.12
C LEU A 124 -1.81 -8.79 -8.63
N GLY A 125 -1.81 -7.69 -7.89
CA GLY A 125 -1.17 -6.44 -8.25
C GLY A 125 -1.97 -5.56 -9.20
N GLN A 126 -3.09 -6.04 -9.74
CA GLN A 126 -3.91 -5.27 -10.67
C GLN A 126 -5.03 -4.50 -9.96
N THR A 127 -5.46 -3.44 -10.64
CA THR A 127 -6.61 -2.62 -10.25
C THR A 127 -7.77 -2.87 -11.21
N THR A 128 -9.00 -2.93 -10.68
CA THR A 128 -10.21 -3.04 -11.50
C THR A 128 -10.35 -1.87 -12.47
N PRO A 129 -10.94 -2.07 -13.67
CA PRO A 129 -11.06 -1.00 -14.68
C PRO A 129 -11.82 0.25 -14.19
N ASP A 130 -12.71 0.08 -13.23
CA ASP A 130 -13.45 1.18 -12.59
C ASP A 130 -12.65 1.93 -11.52
N GLY A 131 -11.41 1.49 -11.23
CA GLY A 131 -10.54 2.09 -10.22
C GLY A 131 -10.97 1.84 -8.78
N ARG A 132 -11.91 0.91 -8.52
CA ARG A 132 -12.40 0.64 -7.16
C ARG A 132 -11.43 -0.19 -6.34
N PHE A 133 -10.98 -1.33 -6.86
CA PHE A 133 -10.24 -2.32 -6.10
C PHE A 133 -8.87 -2.59 -6.69
N THR A 134 -7.87 -2.71 -5.81
CA THR A 134 -6.56 -3.30 -6.12
C THR A 134 -6.39 -4.53 -5.25
N LEU A 135 -6.05 -5.68 -5.83
CA LEU A 135 -5.85 -6.93 -5.10
C LEU A 135 -4.36 -7.19 -4.87
N LYS A 136 -3.97 -7.35 -3.61
CA LYS A 136 -2.59 -7.67 -3.22
C LYS A 136 -2.54 -8.88 -2.30
N LYS A 137 -1.51 -9.69 -2.45
CA LYS A 137 -1.07 -10.70 -1.50
C LYS A 137 -0.01 -10.07 -0.61
N VAL A 138 -0.15 -10.18 0.71
CA VAL A 138 0.78 -9.56 1.67
C VAL A 138 1.30 -10.59 2.66
N GLU A 139 2.42 -10.25 3.29
CA GLU A 139 2.99 -11.00 4.39
C GLU A 139 2.10 -10.91 5.64
N CYS A 140 2.60 -11.44 6.78
CA CYS A 140 1.84 -11.58 8.00
C CYS A 140 1.22 -10.26 8.50
N LEU A 141 -0.10 -10.26 8.65
CA LEU A 141 -0.87 -9.16 9.25
C LEU A 141 -1.03 -9.31 10.77
N ALA A 142 -0.32 -10.27 11.40
CA ALA A 142 -0.28 -10.53 12.83
C ALA A 142 -1.63 -10.91 13.50
N SER A 143 -2.64 -11.33 12.72
CA SER A 143 -3.96 -11.78 13.22
C SER A 143 -4.11 -13.31 13.04
N CYS A 144 -3.10 -14.08 13.45
CA CYS A 144 -2.98 -15.51 13.14
C CYS A 144 -4.05 -16.38 13.80
N GLY A 145 -4.65 -15.94 14.92
CA GLY A 145 -5.72 -16.67 15.62
C GLY A 145 -7.10 -16.53 14.97
N THR A 146 -7.26 -15.63 14.04
CA THR A 146 -8.52 -15.26 13.39
C THR A 146 -8.44 -15.29 11.86
N GLY A 147 -7.54 -16.13 11.31
CA GLY A 147 -7.41 -16.31 9.86
C GLY A 147 -8.61 -17.00 9.21
N PRO A 148 -8.77 -16.88 7.89
CA PRO A 148 -8.03 -16.03 6.98
C PRO A 148 -8.33 -14.54 7.20
N VAL A 149 -7.33 -13.68 6.96
CA VAL A 149 -7.41 -12.24 7.21
C VAL A 149 -7.18 -11.46 5.92
N LEU A 150 -8.02 -10.44 5.72
CA LEU A 150 -7.88 -9.43 4.70
C LEU A 150 -7.84 -8.05 5.37
N GLN A 151 -6.92 -7.21 4.94
CA GLN A 151 -6.86 -5.81 5.35
C GLN A 151 -7.26 -4.90 4.18
N VAL A 152 -8.03 -3.85 4.47
CA VAL A 152 -8.41 -2.82 3.50
C VAL A 152 -7.68 -1.52 3.83
N ASN A 153 -6.95 -0.98 2.84
CA ASN A 153 -6.27 0.32 2.91
C ASN A 153 -5.32 0.49 4.11
N ASP A 154 -4.59 -0.55 4.48
CA ASP A 154 -3.63 -0.59 5.59
C ASP A 154 -4.24 -0.21 6.97
N ARG A 155 -5.56 -0.37 7.15
CA ARG A 155 -6.27 0.08 8.35
C ARG A 155 -7.34 -0.85 8.87
N GLN A 156 -8.20 -1.36 8.00
CA GLN A 156 -9.39 -2.13 8.39
C GLN A 156 -9.10 -3.62 8.26
N PHE A 157 -9.08 -4.33 9.38
CA PHE A 157 -8.93 -5.77 9.40
C PHE A 157 -10.28 -6.44 9.31
N HIS A 158 -10.37 -7.45 8.45
CA HIS A 158 -11.50 -8.36 8.31
C HIS A 158 -11.00 -9.77 8.55
N GLU A 159 -11.53 -10.40 9.58
CA GLU A 159 -11.01 -11.64 10.14
C GLU A 159 -12.02 -12.78 9.98
N CYS A 160 -11.57 -14.03 10.14
CA CYS A 160 -12.41 -15.23 10.02
C CYS A 160 -13.22 -15.25 8.72
N LEU A 161 -12.61 -14.85 7.61
CA LEU A 161 -13.31 -14.66 6.34
C LEU A 161 -13.58 -15.98 5.65
N ASP A 162 -14.85 -16.27 5.38
CA ASP A 162 -15.28 -17.19 4.34
C ASP A 162 -15.59 -16.44 3.03
N LEU A 163 -15.89 -17.18 1.98
CA LEU A 163 -16.15 -16.59 0.65
C LEU A 163 -17.38 -15.71 0.62
N GLU A 164 -18.42 -16.05 1.39
CA GLU A 164 -19.65 -15.25 1.49
C GLU A 164 -19.42 -13.94 2.26
N ALA A 165 -18.61 -13.98 3.33
CA ALA A 165 -18.24 -12.78 4.08
C ALA A 165 -17.45 -11.81 3.22
N VAL A 166 -16.54 -12.32 2.37
CA VAL A 166 -15.79 -11.50 1.42
C VAL A 166 -16.71 -10.87 0.37
N ASP A 167 -17.67 -11.61 -0.17
CA ASP A 167 -18.64 -11.05 -1.13
C ASP A 167 -19.44 -9.91 -0.51
N ARG A 168 -19.95 -10.11 0.73
CA ARG A 168 -20.64 -9.04 1.49
C ARG A 168 -19.74 -7.84 1.74
N LEU A 169 -18.45 -8.06 2.02
CA LEU A 169 -17.49 -6.98 2.19
C LEU A 169 -17.31 -6.18 0.90
N LEU A 170 -17.13 -6.85 -0.25
CA LEU A 170 -16.98 -6.17 -1.54
C LEU A 170 -18.21 -5.33 -1.90
N ASP A 171 -19.41 -5.85 -1.62
CA ASP A 171 -20.66 -5.16 -1.88
C ASP A 171 -20.87 -3.93 -0.95
N ALA A 172 -20.29 -3.95 0.26
CA ALA A 172 -20.35 -2.84 1.21
C ALA A 172 -19.30 -1.75 0.97
N LEU A 173 -18.25 -2.06 0.23
CA LEU A 173 -17.19 -1.12 -0.14
C LEU A 173 -17.60 -0.35 -1.43
N GLU A 174 -18.33 0.76 -1.28
CA GLU A 174 -18.74 1.64 -2.38
C GLU A 174 -17.60 2.52 -2.93
#